data_7cc1feccd388bb62bb266a48deb17153
#
_entry.id   7cc1feccd388bb62bb266a48deb17153
#
_cell.length_a   1.000
_cell.length_b   1.000
_cell.length_c   1.000
_cell.angle_alpha   90.00
_cell.angle_beta   90.00
_cell.angle_gamma   90.00
#
_symmetry.space_group_name_H-M   'P 1'
#
loop_
_entity.id
_entity.type
_entity.pdbx_description
1 polymer ?
#
loop_
_entity_poly.entity_id
_entity_poly.type
_entity_poly.pdbx_seq_one_letter_code
_entity_poly.pdbx_strand_id
1 'polypeptide(L)'
;MKIMTKDLKEDIKEARPNLKENTIKQYETNLLKLKKMFETDNYDFLSNPKEVMKKIEDKHYLSQRNFLNAIVVLLLALNHDGKYDKLIEEYGKIRDEFNDKYIEENNSGIISDKQSKNFATLEEVYSMLNKMAEDLKPIKKKNKEDITKKEMQLLQAYVLFFIH
;
A
#
# COMPACT_ATOMS: atom_id res chain seq x y z
N MET A 1 -6.85 30.84 -3.12
CA MET A 1 -6.31 30.33 -4.41
C MET A 1 -7.26 29.25 -4.88
N LYS A 2 -7.77 29.31 -6.09
CA LYS A 2 -8.79 28.35 -6.56
C LYS A 2 -8.10 27.15 -7.17
N ILE A 3 -8.24 25.97 -6.56
CA ILE A 3 -7.72 24.69 -7.02
C ILE A 3 -8.90 23.90 -7.60
N MET A 4 -8.99 23.83 -8.91
CA MET A 4 -10.07 23.14 -9.63
C MET A 4 -9.50 22.10 -10.57
N THR A 5 -10.11 20.91 -10.57
CA THR A 5 -9.92 19.87 -11.57
C THR A 5 -11.18 19.74 -12.41
N LYS A 6 -11.03 19.46 -13.70
CA LYS A 6 -12.17 19.09 -14.57
C LYS A 6 -12.44 17.58 -14.46
N ASP A 7 -11.39 16.78 -14.51
CA ASP A 7 -11.42 15.35 -14.26
C ASP A 7 -10.13 14.96 -13.54
N LEU A 8 -10.25 14.69 -12.24
CA LEU A 8 -9.14 14.35 -11.36
C LEU A 8 -8.38 13.09 -11.84
N LYS A 9 -9.10 12.11 -12.37
CA LYS A 9 -8.50 10.86 -12.83
C LYS A 9 -7.66 11.07 -14.08
N GLU A 10 -8.17 11.87 -15.03
CA GLU A 10 -7.45 12.21 -16.25
C GLU A 10 -6.24 13.07 -15.95
N ASP A 11 -6.37 14.11 -15.13
CA ASP A 11 -5.25 14.98 -14.73
C ASP A 11 -4.11 14.18 -14.09
N ILE A 12 -4.42 13.23 -13.17
CA ILE A 12 -3.42 12.37 -12.54
C ILE A 12 -2.78 11.42 -13.55
N LYS A 13 -3.57 10.86 -14.46
CA LYS A 13 -3.07 9.92 -15.47
C LYS A 13 -2.16 10.60 -16.50
N GLU A 14 -2.48 11.82 -16.89
CA GLU A 14 -1.66 12.63 -17.77
C GLU A 14 -0.31 12.96 -17.13
N ALA A 15 -0.32 13.42 -15.89
CA ALA A 15 0.91 13.74 -15.13
C ALA A 15 1.76 12.51 -14.81
N ARG A 16 1.14 11.34 -14.64
CA ARG A 16 1.81 10.08 -14.27
C ARG A 16 1.25 8.87 -15.03
N PRO A 17 1.58 8.69 -16.30
CA PRO A 17 0.99 7.67 -17.19
C PRO A 17 1.30 6.23 -16.75
N ASN A 18 2.37 6.02 -15.99
CA ASN A 18 2.79 4.69 -15.52
C ASN A 18 2.07 4.22 -14.23
N LEU A 19 1.19 5.03 -13.64
CA LEU A 19 0.44 4.62 -12.46
C LEU A 19 -0.62 3.57 -12.81
N LYS A 20 -0.68 2.53 -11.96
CA LYS A 20 -1.75 1.53 -12.04
C LYS A 20 -3.10 2.16 -11.71
N GLU A 21 -4.15 1.72 -12.38
CA GLU A 21 -5.51 2.25 -12.20
C GLU A 21 -5.99 2.18 -10.73
N ASN A 22 -5.66 1.10 -10.03
CA ASN A 22 -5.98 0.97 -8.60
C ASN A 22 -5.31 2.04 -7.73
N THR A 23 -4.09 2.46 -8.07
CA THR A 23 -3.37 3.52 -7.35
C THR A 23 -4.04 4.87 -7.59
N ILE A 24 -4.44 5.17 -8.83
CA ILE A 24 -5.18 6.40 -9.16
C ILE A 24 -6.50 6.46 -8.40
N LYS A 25 -7.26 5.36 -8.38
CA LYS A 25 -8.52 5.24 -7.64
C LYS A 25 -8.32 5.43 -6.12
N GLN A 26 -7.19 4.99 -5.59
CA GLN A 26 -6.86 5.19 -4.18
C GLN A 26 -6.57 6.67 -3.87
N TYR A 27 -5.84 7.38 -4.74
CA TYR A 27 -5.62 8.82 -4.61
C TYR A 27 -6.94 9.59 -4.68
N GLU A 28 -7.78 9.29 -5.66
CA GLU A 28 -9.12 9.88 -5.80
C GLU A 28 -9.95 9.68 -4.53
N THR A 29 -9.99 8.45 -4.01
CA THR A 29 -10.72 8.13 -2.78
C THR A 29 -10.21 8.94 -1.58
N ASN A 30 -8.91 9.11 -1.44
CA ASN A 30 -8.31 9.89 -0.35
C ASN A 30 -8.63 11.38 -0.49
N LEU A 31 -8.56 11.93 -1.70
CA LEU A 31 -8.90 13.33 -1.97
C LEU A 31 -10.39 13.62 -1.72
N LEU A 32 -11.28 12.70 -2.10
CA LEU A 32 -12.71 12.81 -1.78
C LEU A 32 -12.98 12.76 -0.27
N LYS A 33 -12.25 11.92 0.49
CA LYS A 33 -12.35 11.91 1.95
C LYS A 33 -11.93 13.25 2.55
N LEU A 34 -10.84 13.87 2.05
CA LEU A 34 -10.40 15.19 2.49
C LEU A 34 -11.47 16.25 2.22
N LYS A 35 -12.04 16.30 0.99
CA LYS A 35 -13.15 17.21 0.68
C LYS A 35 -14.30 17.07 1.68
N LYS A 36 -14.69 15.83 1.99
CA LYS A 36 -15.71 15.53 2.97
C LYS A 36 -15.35 16.03 4.39
N MET A 37 -14.09 15.87 4.79
CA MET A 37 -13.62 16.35 6.11
C MET A 37 -13.61 17.88 6.20
N PHE A 38 -13.40 18.58 5.08
CA PHE A 38 -13.43 20.05 4.98
C PHE A 38 -14.81 20.60 4.58
N GLU A 39 -15.81 19.73 4.40
CA GLU A 39 -17.18 20.09 4.02
C GLU A 39 -17.22 21.00 2.76
N THR A 40 -16.42 20.68 1.75
CA THR A 40 -16.27 21.48 0.54
C THR A 40 -16.24 20.64 -0.72
N ASP A 41 -16.65 21.24 -1.85
CA ASP A 41 -16.63 20.61 -3.16
C ASP A 41 -15.39 20.93 -3.99
N ASN A 42 -14.51 21.78 -3.49
CA ASN A 42 -13.27 22.17 -4.14
C ASN A 42 -12.04 21.76 -3.34
N TYR A 43 -10.85 22.09 -3.83
CA TYR A 43 -9.57 21.78 -3.18
C TYR A 43 -8.85 23.02 -2.63
N ASP A 44 -9.55 24.15 -2.45
CA ASP A 44 -8.95 25.41 -2.01
C ASP A 44 -8.32 25.32 -0.62
N PHE A 45 -8.82 24.40 0.23
CA PHE A 45 -8.26 24.10 1.54
C PHE A 45 -6.81 23.62 1.49
N LEU A 46 -6.37 23.04 0.38
CA LEU A 46 -4.97 22.61 0.19
C LEU A 46 -3.99 23.80 0.16
N SER A 47 -4.46 25.04 0.02
CA SER A 47 -3.60 26.21 0.12
C SER A 47 -3.07 26.48 1.53
N ASN A 48 -3.56 25.77 2.54
CA ASN A 48 -3.13 25.89 3.94
C ASN A 48 -2.70 24.53 4.51
N PRO A 49 -1.44 24.11 4.30
CA PRO A 49 -0.93 22.82 4.77
C PRO A 49 -1.10 22.61 6.27
N LYS A 50 -0.93 23.66 7.09
CA LYS A 50 -1.08 23.56 8.55
C LYS A 50 -2.50 23.17 8.97
N GLU A 51 -3.50 23.71 8.29
CA GLU A 51 -4.90 23.39 8.56
C GLU A 51 -5.22 21.95 8.12
N VAL A 52 -4.68 21.54 6.98
CA VAL A 52 -4.83 20.14 6.50
C VAL A 52 -4.20 19.18 7.51
N MET A 53 -2.98 19.44 7.97
CA MET A 53 -2.32 18.59 8.98
C MET A 53 -3.11 18.50 10.27
N LYS A 54 -3.60 19.63 10.78
CA LYS A 54 -4.47 19.67 11.97
C LYS A 54 -5.74 18.84 11.79
N LYS A 55 -6.32 18.83 10.58
CA LYS A 55 -7.56 18.10 10.30
C LYS A 55 -7.37 16.59 10.24
N ILE A 56 -6.15 16.12 9.96
CA ILE A 56 -5.83 14.69 9.84
C ILE A 56 -4.96 14.15 10.98
N GLU A 57 -4.60 14.97 11.97
CA GLU A 57 -3.68 14.59 13.07
C GLU A 57 -4.18 13.44 13.93
N ASP A 58 -5.51 13.28 14.06
CA ASP A 58 -6.16 12.17 14.79
C ASP A 58 -6.13 10.84 14.03
N LYS A 59 -5.71 10.83 12.77
CA LYS A 59 -5.64 9.63 11.96
C LYS A 59 -4.33 8.88 12.18
N HIS A 60 -4.39 7.57 12.03
CA HIS A 60 -3.16 6.76 12.03
C HIS A 60 -2.17 7.28 10.99
N TYR A 61 -0.87 7.29 11.32
CA TYR A 61 0.17 7.92 10.50
C TYR A 61 0.22 7.38 9.04
N LEU A 62 -0.07 6.09 8.82
CA LEU A 62 -0.19 5.54 7.45
C LEU A 62 -1.33 6.17 6.65
N SER A 63 -2.43 6.53 7.31
CA SER A 63 -3.53 7.24 6.67
C SER A 63 -3.14 8.68 6.35
N GLN A 64 -2.44 9.36 7.27
CA GLN A 64 -1.91 10.71 7.05
C GLN A 64 -0.95 10.70 5.85
N ARG A 65 -0.01 9.76 5.81
CA ARG A 65 0.91 9.55 4.68
C ARG A 65 0.16 9.34 3.35
N ASN A 66 -0.91 8.55 3.35
CA ASN A 66 -1.70 8.30 2.15
C ASN A 66 -2.46 9.54 1.67
N PHE A 67 -2.95 10.39 2.58
CA PHE A 67 -3.52 11.69 2.23
C PHE A 67 -2.46 12.61 1.63
N LEU A 68 -1.30 12.73 2.24
CA LEU A 68 -0.19 13.55 1.74
C LEU A 68 0.27 13.12 0.35
N ASN A 69 0.40 11.81 0.10
CA ASN A 69 0.72 11.28 -1.21
C ASN A 69 -0.33 11.70 -2.27
N ALA A 70 -1.62 11.61 -1.93
CA ALA A 70 -2.68 12.01 -2.84
C ALA A 70 -2.67 13.52 -3.13
N ILE A 71 -2.41 14.35 -2.12
CA ILE A 71 -2.29 15.82 -2.25
C ILE A 71 -1.11 16.17 -3.18
N VAL A 72 0.07 15.62 -2.92
CA VAL A 72 1.25 15.91 -3.75
C VAL A 72 1.02 15.50 -5.20
N VAL A 73 0.39 14.34 -5.43
CA VAL A 73 0.09 13.88 -6.79
C VAL A 73 -0.92 14.79 -7.49
N LEU A 74 -1.96 15.25 -6.79
CA LEU A 74 -2.92 16.22 -7.33
C LEU A 74 -2.24 17.54 -7.69
N LEU A 75 -1.45 18.09 -6.77
CA LEU A 75 -0.78 19.37 -7.00
C LEU A 75 0.21 19.28 -8.18
N LEU A 76 0.94 18.16 -8.30
CA LEU A 76 1.82 17.91 -9.45
C LEU A 76 1.02 17.82 -10.76
N ALA A 77 -0.13 17.15 -10.76
CA ALA A 77 -0.98 17.03 -11.95
C ALA A 77 -1.51 18.39 -12.43
N LEU A 78 -1.76 19.31 -11.51
CA LEU A 78 -2.29 20.64 -11.81
C LEU A 78 -1.21 21.72 -12.01
N ASN A 79 0.06 21.37 -11.84
CA ASN A 79 1.16 22.34 -11.84
C ASN A 79 1.76 22.53 -13.24
N HIS A 80 0.96 22.97 -14.21
CA HIS A 80 1.44 23.16 -15.58
C HIS A 80 2.38 24.37 -15.76
N ASP A 81 2.30 25.35 -14.87
CA ASP A 81 2.99 26.67 -14.97
C ASP A 81 3.75 27.08 -13.70
N GLY A 82 4.08 26.12 -12.84
CA GLY A 82 4.83 26.38 -11.60
C GLY A 82 4.01 27.04 -10.48
N LYS A 83 2.70 27.18 -10.69
CA LYS A 83 1.80 27.88 -9.75
C LYS A 83 1.73 27.25 -8.37
N TYR A 84 1.95 25.95 -8.30
CA TYR A 84 1.84 25.17 -7.06
C TYR A 84 3.20 24.73 -6.50
N ASP A 85 4.33 25.16 -7.05
CA ASP A 85 5.68 24.73 -6.64
C ASP A 85 5.90 24.81 -5.13
N LYS A 86 5.56 25.96 -4.53
CA LYS A 86 5.72 26.15 -3.07
C LYS A 86 4.88 25.18 -2.24
N LEU A 87 3.65 24.91 -2.66
CA LEU A 87 2.77 23.96 -1.98
C LEU A 87 3.27 22.52 -2.14
N ILE A 88 3.74 22.18 -3.35
CA ILE A 88 4.34 20.88 -3.62
C ILE A 88 5.57 20.66 -2.75
N GLU A 89 6.42 21.67 -2.62
CA GLU A 89 7.59 21.59 -1.74
C GLU A 89 7.20 21.42 -0.27
N GLU A 90 6.22 22.20 0.23
CA GLU A 90 5.78 22.15 1.62
C GLU A 90 5.14 20.80 1.96
N TYR A 91 4.17 20.34 1.16
CA TYR A 91 3.57 19.01 1.34
C TYR A 91 4.56 17.88 1.10
N GLY A 92 5.52 18.08 0.18
CA GLY A 92 6.61 17.13 -0.08
C GLY A 92 7.46 16.89 1.14
N LYS A 93 7.90 17.95 1.84
CA LYS A 93 8.68 17.85 3.07
C LYS A 93 7.92 17.09 4.15
N ILE A 94 6.66 17.47 4.40
CA ILE A 94 5.83 16.78 5.40
C ILE A 94 5.65 15.29 5.03
N ARG A 95 5.35 15.00 3.76
CA ARG A 95 5.21 13.62 3.27
C ARG A 95 6.49 12.79 3.48
N ASP A 96 7.65 13.39 3.25
CA ASP A 96 8.94 12.69 3.33
C ASP A 96 9.24 12.30 4.78
N GLU A 97 8.92 13.13 5.79
CA GLU A 97 8.98 12.76 7.20
C GLU A 97 8.14 11.51 7.52
N PHE A 98 6.92 11.42 6.96
CA PHE A 98 6.08 10.24 7.12
C PHE A 98 6.59 9.00 6.34
N ASN A 99 7.25 9.21 5.21
CA ASN A 99 7.89 8.14 4.46
C ASN A 99 9.10 7.57 5.22
N ASP A 100 9.92 8.42 5.79
CA ASP A 100 11.08 8.02 6.59
C ASP A 100 10.65 7.18 7.80
N LYS A 101 9.64 7.64 8.53
CA LYS A 101 9.03 6.85 9.61
C LYS A 101 8.52 5.49 9.15
N TYR A 102 7.86 5.44 7.99
CA TYR A 102 7.37 4.18 7.41
C TYR A 102 8.53 3.23 7.05
N ILE A 103 9.62 3.78 6.50
CA ILE A 103 10.82 3.01 6.15
C ILE A 103 11.50 2.48 7.41
N GLU A 104 11.65 3.31 8.44
CA GLU A 104 12.22 2.92 9.73
C GLU A 104 11.42 1.79 10.39
N GLU A 105 10.09 1.91 10.44
CA GLU A 105 9.24 0.85 10.99
C GLU A 105 9.35 -0.46 10.21
N ASN A 106 9.39 -0.41 8.88
CA ASN A 106 9.55 -1.61 8.07
C ASN A 106 10.95 -2.23 8.20
N ASN A 107 11.99 -1.41 8.36
CA ASN A 107 13.36 -1.88 8.50
C ASN A 107 13.69 -2.33 9.94
N SER A 108 12.90 -1.92 10.93
CA SER A 108 13.10 -2.31 12.33
C SER A 108 12.91 -3.81 12.58
N GLY A 109 12.33 -4.54 11.63
CA GLY A 109 11.99 -5.95 11.80
C GLY A 109 10.89 -6.22 12.83
N ILE A 110 10.30 -5.16 13.42
CA ILE A 110 9.21 -5.28 14.38
C ILE A 110 7.94 -5.64 13.61
N ILE A 111 7.46 -6.84 13.86
CA ILE A 111 6.25 -7.37 13.27
C ILE A 111 5.05 -6.74 14.00
N SER A 112 4.11 -6.13 13.26
CA SER A 112 2.88 -5.61 13.86
C SER A 112 2.03 -6.75 14.46
N ASP A 113 1.19 -6.44 15.45
CA ASP A 113 0.28 -7.42 16.08
C ASP A 113 -0.59 -8.15 15.04
N LYS A 114 -0.96 -7.47 13.97
CA LYS A 114 -1.71 -8.06 12.86
C LYS A 114 -0.87 -9.04 12.05
N GLN A 115 0.39 -8.72 11.82
CA GLN A 115 1.33 -9.62 11.13
C GLN A 115 1.71 -10.80 12.04
N SER A 116 1.98 -10.56 13.32
CA SER A 116 2.29 -11.58 14.32
C SER A 116 1.23 -12.68 14.37
N LYS A 117 -0.06 -12.32 14.26
CA LYS A 117 -1.17 -13.29 14.19
C LYS A 117 -1.19 -14.15 12.93
N ASN A 118 -0.51 -13.74 11.88
CA ASN A 118 -0.43 -14.45 10.60
C ASN A 118 0.88 -15.24 10.44
N PHE A 119 1.81 -15.09 11.38
CA PHE A 119 3.04 -15.88 11.39
C PHE A 119 2.78 -17.19 12.16
N ALA A 120 3.04 -18.30 11.49
CA ALA A 120 3.08 -19.59 12.14
C ALA A 120 4.30 -19.67 13.08
N THR A 121 4.14 -20.27 14.22
CA THR A 121 5.25 -20.61 15.12
C THR A 121 6.14 -21.67 14.46
N LEU A 122 7.38 -21.77 14.90
CA LEU A 122 8.30 -22.80 14.42
C LEU A 122 7.73 -24.22 14.63
N GLU A 123 7.04 -24.43 15.74
CA GLU A 123 6.37 -25.70 16.09
C GLU A 123 5.23 -26.00 15.12
N GLU A 124 4.41 -24.99 14.76
CA GLU A 124 3.34 -25.15 13.77
C GLU A 124 3.91 -25.47 12.39
N VAL A 125 5.02 -24.82 11.99
CA VAL A 125 5.70 -25.11 10.73
C VAL A 125 6.23 -26.56 10.73
N TYR A 126 6.89 -27.02 11.79
CA TYR A 126 7.34 -28.40 11.89
C TYR A 126 6.18 -29.40 11.88
N SER A 127 5.09 -29.10 12.60
CA SER A 127 3.89 -29.93 12.58
C SER A 127 3.30 -30.05 11.18
N MET A 128 3.22 -28.96 10.47
CA MET A 128 2.75 -28.94 9.07
C MET A 128 3.67 -29.73 8.14
N LEU A 129 4.99 -29.57 8.26
CA LEU A 129 5.96 -30.31 7.46
C LEU A 129 5.89 -31.82 7.73
N ASN A 130 5.75 -32.22 9.01
CA ASN A 130 5.58 -33.62 9.37
C ASN A 130 4.30 -34.21 8.76
N LYS A 131 3.19 -33.48 8.84
CA LYS A 131 1.94 -33.88 8.19
C LYS A 131 2.09 -34.03 6.68
N MET A 132 2.72 -33.06 6.04
CA MET A 132 2.99 -33.15 4.58
C MET A 132 3.89 -34.36 4.24
N ALA A 133 4.88 -34.66 5.07
CA ALA A 133 5.74 -35.83 4.88
C ALA A 133 4.94 -37.14 4.98
N GLU A 134 4.02 -37.25 5.93
CA GLU A 134 3.13 -38.42 6.07
C GLU A 134 2.21 -38.55 4.82
N ASP A 135 1.59 -37.45 4.40
CA ASP A 135 0.71 -37.41 3.22
C ASP A 135 1.45 -37.77 1.93
N LEU A 136 2.77 -37.53 1.86
CA LEU A 136 3.61 -37.87 0.72
C LEU A 136 4.03 -39.36 0.68
N LYS A 137 3.99 -40.09 1.81
CA LYS A 137 4.38 -41.51 1.84
C LYS A 137 3.63 -42.39 0.82
N PRO A 138 2.30 -42.32 0.69
CA PRO A 138 1.58 -43.08 -0.31
C PRO A 138 1.89 -42.62 -1.75
N ILE A 139 2.13 -41.30 -1.94
CA ILE A 139 2.40 -40.73 -3.26
C ILE A 139 3.75 -41.21 -3.81
N LYS A 140 4.77 -41.31 -2.95
CA LYS A 140 6.10 -41.80 -3.32
C LYS A 140 6.11 -43.27 -3.85
N LYS A 141 5.05 -44.03 -3.59
CA LYS A 141 4.89 -45.40 -4.05
C LYS A 141 4.15 -45.52 -5.39
N LYS A 142 3.60 -44.42 -5.90
CA LYS A 142 2.87 -44.36 -7.15
C LYS A 142 3.81 -44.28 -8.35
N ASN A 143 3.38 -44.84 -9.49
CA ASN A 143 4.05 -44.53 -10.75
C ASN A 143 3.85 -43.08 -11.12
N LYS A 144 4.79 -42.48 -11.84
CA LYS A 144 4.77 -41.07 -12.22
C LYS A 144 3.48 -40.69 -12.95
N GLU A 145 2.92 -41.59 -13.73
CA GLU A 145 1.69 -41.38 -14.52
C GLU A 145 0.41 -41.40 -13.68
N ASP A 146 0.48 -41.98 -12.47
CA ASP A 146 -0.67 -42.09 -11.55
C ASP A 146 -0.74 -40.90 -10.53
N ILE A 147 0.24 -40.01 -10.59
CA ILE A 147 0.31 -38.86 -9.68
C ILE A 147 -0.67 -37.76 -10.15
N THR A 148 -1.65 -37.43 -9.34
CA THR A 148 -2.60 -36.37 -9.63
C THR A 148 -1.96 -34.98 -9.53
N LYS A 149 -2.60 -33.96 -10.16
CA LYS A 149 -2.15 -32.57 -10.08
C LYS A 149 -2.04 -32.07 -8.64
N LYS A 150 -2.99 -32.44 -7.76
CA LYS A 150 -2.97 -32.05 -6.35
C LYS A 150 -1.80 -32.67 -5.59
N GLU A 151 -1.51 -33.94 -5.84
CA GLU A 151 -0.37 -34.64 -5.25
C GLU A 151 0.96 -34.06 -5.74
N MET A 152 1.07 -33.69 -7.00
CA MET A 152 2.24 -32.99 -7.53
C MET A 152 2.43 -31.61 -6.85
N GLN A 153 1.35 -30.86 -6.64
CA GLN A 153 1.42 -29.58 -5.93
C GLN A 153 1.86 -29.75 -4.47
N LEU A 154 1.40 -30.80 -3.79
CA LEU A 154 1.84 -31.12 -2.42
C LEU A 154 3.33 -31.44 -2.38
N LEU A 155 3.83 -32.25 -3.34
CA LEU A 155 5.24 -32.58 -3.45
C LEU A 155 6.09 -31.34 -3.72
N GLN A 156 5.66 -30.46 -4.61
CA GLN A 156 6.35 -29.19 -4.89
C GLN A 156 6.39 -28.27 -3.66
N ALA A 157 5.27 -28.13 -2.94
CA ALA A 157 5.21 -27.35 -1.72
C ALA A 157 6.17 -27.87 -0.66
N TYR A 158 6.18 -29.19 -0.43
CA TYR A 158 7.08 -29.83 0.53
C TYR A 158 8.55 -29.57 0.19
N VAL A 159 8.93 -29.74 -1.09
CA VAL A 159 10.32 -29.49 -1.54
C VAL A 159 10.70 -28.03 -1.35
N LEU A 160 9.82 -27.08 -1.67
CA LEU A 160 10.08 -25.64 -1.48
C LEU A 160 10.33 -25.29 -0.02
N PHE A 161 9.56 -25.86 0.91
CA PHE A 161 9.77 -25.63 2.34
C PHE A 161 11.04 -26.28 2.91
N PHE A 162 11.59 -27.28 2.23
CA PHE A 162 12.82 -27.96 2.68
C PHE A 162 14.10 -27.29 2.18
N ILE A 163 14.03 -26.50 1.12
CA ILE A 163 15.20 -25.87 0.47
C ILE A 163 15.48 -24.47 1.06
N HIS A 164 14.53 -23.87 1.77
CA HIS A 164 14.64 -22.56 2.41
C HIS A 164 14.63 -22.67 3.93
#